data_11e044069b59ac90ebe326e1227df35f
#
_entry.id   11e044069b59ac90ebe326e1227df35f
#
_cell.length_a   1.000
_cell.length_b   1.000
_cell.length_c   1.000
_cell.angle_alpha   90.00
_cell.angle_beta   90.00
_cell.angle_gamma   90.00
#
_symmetry.space_group_name_H-M   'P 1'
#
loop_
_entity.id
_entity.type
_entity.pdbx_description
1 polymer ?
#
loop_
_entity_poly.entity_id
_entity_poly.type
_entity_poly.pdbx_seq_one_letter_code
_entity_poly.pdbx_strand_id
1 'polypeptide(L)'
;MMNNYTHTGTDTLTVREYIVDYILPIYCQSLITYKNMRRILEESVLCDIGDIPADKLSIAQIAHSVEAMKNNSHLTKPTMKTVMSILAEVYILAVGNDRKEN
;
A
#
# COMPACT_ATOMS: atom_id res chain seq x y z
N MET A 1 -11.84 -18.77 11.02
CA MET A 1 -12.07 -18.45 10.78
C MET A 1 -12.27 -17.79 10.78
N MET A 2 -12.23 -17.79 10.66
CA MET A 2 -12.54 -17.22 10.49
C MET A 2 -12.73 -16.46 10.32
N ASN A 3 -12.81 -16.36 10.37
CA ASN A 3 -13.12 -15.67 10.12
C ASN A 3 -13.23 -14.98 9.68
N ASN A 4 -13.08 -15.03 9.60
CA ASN A 4 -13.26 -14.49 9.13
C ASN A 4 -13.60 -13.98 8.73
N TYR A 5 -13.47 -14.23 8.79
CA TYR A 5 -13.94 -13.80 8.33
C TYR A 5 -14.54 -13.20 8.08
N THR A 6 -14.40 -13.09 8.18
CA THR A 6 -14.97 -12.51 7.99
C THR A 6 -15.30 -11.77 7.64
N HIS A 7 -14.90 -11.75 7.38
CA HIS A 7 -15.07 -10.80 6.81
C HIS A 7 -15.78 -10.55 5.73
N THR A 8 -15.83 -10.72 5.42
CA THR A 8 -16.90 -10.38 4.55
C THR A 8 -16.60 -9.14 3.74
N GLY A 9 -17.53 -8.76 2.84
CA GLY A 9 -17.28 -7.62 2.00
C GLY A 9 -17.04 -6.31 2.74
N THR A 10 -17.52 -6.25 3.98
CA THR A 10 -17.29 -5.07 4.78
C THR A 10 -15.94 -5.09 5.44
N ASP A 11 -15.28 -6.21 5.37
CA ASP A 11 -13.98 -6.37 6.03
C ASP A 11 -12.87 -6.12 5.06
N THR A 12 -12.94 -4.98 4.41
CA THR A 12 -11.90 -4.59 3.48
C THR A 12 -10.62 -4.32 4.24
N LEU A 13 -9.54 -4.86 3.74
CA LEU A 13 -8.23 -4.59 4.32
C LEU A 13 -7.88 -3.13 4.16
N THR A 14 -7.14 -2.61 5.13
CA THR A 14 -6.58 -1.28 4.97
C THR A 14 -5.44 -1.33 3.98
N VAL A 15 -5.03 -0.16 3.51
CA VAL A 15 -3.89 -0.06 2.60
C VAL A 15 -2.66 -0.71 3.24
N ARG A 16 -2.45 -0.45 4.53
CA ARG A 16 -1.31 -1.04 5.24
C ARG A 16 -1.37 -2.56 5.23
N GLU A 17 -2.52 -3.12 5.58
CA GLU A 17 -2.67 -4.57 5.62
C GLU A 17 -2.48 -5.19 4.24
N TYR A 18 -3.01 -4.54 3.24
CA TYR A 18 -2.88 -5.04 1.88
C TYR A 18 -1.43 -5.10 1.46
N ILE A 19 -0.69 -4.04 1.74
CA ILE A 19 0.72 -3.97 1.37
C ILE A 19 1.54 -4.97 2.16
N VAL A 20 1.38 -4.98 3.48
CA VAL A 20 2.23 -5.79 4.34
C VAL A 20 1.97 -7.28 4.15
N ASP A 21 0.71 -7.66 3.99
CA ASP A 21 0.35 -9.07 3.95
C ASP A 21 0.42 -9.67 2.56
N TYR A 22 0.20 -8.89 1.52
CA TYR A 22 0.08 -9.45 0.19
C TYR A 22 1.10 -8.95 -0.81
N ILE A 23 1.49 -7.69 -0.72
CA ILE A 23 2.37 -7.13 -1.75
C ILE A 23 3.83 -7.25 -1.39
N LEU A 24 4.20 -6.86 -0.17
CA LEU A 24 5.59 -6.91 0.24
C LEU A 24 6.20 -8.31 0.16
N PRO A 25 5.48 -9.38 0.55
CA PRO A 25 6.07 -10.71 0.43
C PRO A 25 6.45 -11.09 -0.99
N ILE A 26 5.78 -10.50 -1.97
CA ILE A 26 6.11 -10.77 -3.36
C ILE A 26 7.31 -9.94 -3.80
N TYR A 27 7.37 -8.69 -3.37
CA TYR A 27 8.45 -7.79 -3.76
C TYR A 27 9.76 -8.08 -3.05
N CYS A 28 9.69 -8.51 -1.79
CA CYS A 28 10.87 -8.63 -0.95
C CYS A 28 11.14 -10.09 -0.65
N GLN A 29 12.25 -10.59 -1.15
CA GLN A 29 12.56 -12.01 -1.04
C GLN A 29 13.36 -12.36 0.20
N SER A 30 13.93 -11.38 0.86
CA SER A 30 14.65 -11.62 2.11
C SER A 30 13.96 -10.90 3.24
N LEU A 31 14.13 -11.43 4.45
CA LEU A 31 13.54 -10.83 5.64
C LEU A 31 14.08 -9.43 5.88
N ILE A 32 15.36 -9.23 5.61
CA ILE A 32 15.98 -7.93 5.82
C ILE A 32 15.38 -6.90 4.86
N THR A 33 15.23 -7.26 3.61
CA THR A 33 14.65 -6.37 2.62
C THR A 33 13.19 -6.06 2.96
N TYR A 34 12.45 -7.07 3.41
CA TYR A 34 11.07 -6.90 3.81
C TYR A 34 10.95 -5.90 4.95
N LYS A 35 11.73 -6.08 6.01
CA LYS A 35 11.66 -5.21 7.17
C LYS A 35 12.04 -3.78 6.81
N ASN A 36 13.06 -3.65 5.97
CA ASN A 36 13.53 -2.35 5.55
C ASN A 36 12.47 -1.60 4.74
N MET A 37 11.87 -2.29 3.78
CA MET A 37 10.86 -1.67 2.94
C MET A 37 9.60 -1.35 3.75
N ARG A 38 9.24 -2.22 4.68
CA ARG A 38 8.11 -1.96 5.54
C ARG A 38 8.31 -0.68 6.37
N ARG A 39 9.51 -0.52 6.92
CA ARG A 39 9.81 0.68 7.69
C ARG A 39 9.75 1.93 6.83
N ILE A 40 10.31 1.84 5.62
CA ILE A 40 10.29 2.96 4.69
C ILE A 40 8.85 3.34 4.36
N LEU A 41 8.02 2.36 4.07
CA LEU A 41 6.62 2.62 3.75
C LEU A 41 5.88 3.25 4.92
N GLU A 42 6.10 2.73 6.13
CA GLU A 42 5.42 3.28 7.30
C GLU A 42 5.80 4.73 7.54
N GLU A 43 7.05 5.06 7.31
CA GLU A 43 7.52 6.41 7.58
C GLU A 43 7.19 7.39 6.46
N SER A 44 7.01 6.90 5.24
CA SER A 44 6.82 7.79 4.10
C SER A 44 5.37 7.97 3.68
N VAL A 45 4.64 6.89 3.53
CA VAL A 45 3.27 7.00 2.99
C VAL A 45 2.21 6.37 3.89
N LEU A 46 2.53 5.28 4.59
CA LEU A 46 1.51 4.59 5.38
C LEU A 46 1.11 5.38 6.62
N CYS A 47 1.95 6.27 7.09
CA CYS A 47 1.56 7.16 8.19
C CYS A 47 0.41 8.07 7.74
N ASP A 48 0.23 8.24 6.45
CA ASP A 48 -0.79 9.12 5.89
C ASP A 48 -1.99 8.34 5.39
N ILE A 49 -1.77 7.31 4.60
CA ILE A 49 -2.87 6.60 3.95
C ILE A 49 -3.04 5.15 4.43
N GLY A 50 -2.21 4.70 5.36
CA GLY A 50 -2.19 3.29 5.74
C GLY A 50 -3.49 2.78 6.33
N ASP A 51 -4.25 3.63 7.00
CA ASP A 51 -5.47 3.20 7.66
C ASP A 51 -6.72 3.34 6.80
N ILE A 52 -6.56 3.83 5.59
CA ILE A 52 -7.68 3.93 4.65
C ILE A 52 -8.02 2.52 4.15
N PRO A 53 -9.31 2.16 4.10
CA PRO A 53 -9.68 0.90 3.47
C PRO A 53 -9.15 0.86 2.04
N ALA A 54 -8.54 -0.25 1.66
CA ALA A 54 -7.84 -0.31 0.38
C ALA A 54 -8.75 -0.01 -0.81
N ASP A 55 -10.00 -0.45 -0.75
CA ASP A 55 -10.93 -0.21 -1.86
C ASP A 55 -11.47 1.23 -1.88
N LYS A 56 -11.12 2.03 -0.88
CA LYS A 56 -11.51 3.43 -0.84
C LYS A 56 -10.36 4.37 -1.18
N LEU A 57 -9.21 3.80 -1.48
CA LEU A 57 -8.04 4.60 -1.83
C LEU A 57 -8.28 5.31 -3.15
N SER A 58 -7.99 6.60 -3.19
CA SER A 58 -8.19 7.39 -4.40
C SER A 58 -6.84 7.81 -4.98
N ILE A 59 -6.86 8.13 -6.27
CA ILE A 59 -5.66 8.61 -6.93
C ILE A 59 -5.19 9.91 -6.30
N ALA A 60 -6.13 10.76 -5.87
CA ALA A 60 -5.76 12.02 -5.23
C ALA A 60 -5.00 11.79 -3.93
N GLN A 61 -5.44 10.79 -3.16
CA GLN A 61 -4.75 10.46 -1.91
C GLN A 61 -3.35 9.92 -2.18
N ILE A 62 -3.21 9.09 -3.20
CA ILE A 62 -1.91 8.57 -3.59
C ILE A 62 -1.00 9.71 -4.02
N ALA A 63 -1.51 10.58 -4.87
CA ALA A 63 -0.71 11.71 -5.37
C ALA A 63 -0.25 12.60 -4.23
N HIS A 64 -1.13 12.86 -3.27
CA HIS A 64 -0.79 13.69 -2.13
C HIS A 64 0.34 13.06 -1.31
N SER A 65 0.23 11.76 -1.03
CA SER A 65 1.25 11.06 -0.27
C SER A 65 2.58 11.00 -1.00
N VAL A 66 2.52 10.77 -2.31
CA VAL A 66 3.74 10.72 -3.11
C VAL A 66 4.43 12.07 -3.12
N GLU A 67 3.65 13.15 -3.25
CA GLU A 67 4.22 14.49 -3.24
C GLU A 67 4.88 14.80 -1.90
N ALA A 68 4.23 14.43 -0.81
CA ALA A 68 4.79 14.63 0.52
C ALA A 68 6.08 13.83 0.68
N MET A 69 6.09 12.61 0.17
CA MET A 69 7.29 11.77 0.22
C MET A 69 8.45 12.42 -0.52
N LYS A 70 8.17 12.94 -1.71
CA LYS A 70 9.20 13.59 -2.52
C LYS A 70 9.78 14.81 -1.84
N ASN A 71 8.91 15.58 -1.22
CA ASN A 71 9.34 16.84 -0.62
C ASN A 71 10.12 16.65 0.66
N ASN A 72 9.92 15.54 1.32
CA ASN A 72 10.45 15.34 2.66
C ASN A 72 11.36 14.13 2.74
N SER A 73 11.97 13.75 1.65
CA SER A 73 12.54 12.43 1.67
C SER A 73 14.03 12.40 1.81
N HIS A 74 14.46 11.45 2.57
CA HIS A 74 15.82 10.96 2.56
C HIS A 74 15.93 9.79 1.59
N LEU A 75 14.87 9.52 0.86
CA LEU A 75 14.80 8.33 0.02
C LEU A 75 15.49 8.59 -1.32
N THR A 76 16.14 7.55 -1.80
CA THR A 76 16.73 7.61 -3.13
C THR A 76 15.63 7.49 -4.18
N LYS A 77 15.95 7.91 -5.40
CA LYS A 77 14.99 7.81 -6.49
C LYS A 77 14.52 6.37 -6.74
N PRO A 78 15.42 5.38 -6.75
CA PRO A 78 14.96 3.99 -6.93
C PRO A 78 13.99 3.54 -5.84
N THR A 79 14.24 3.96 -4.61
CA THR A 79 13.36 3.60 -3.49
C THR A 79 12.00 4.25 -3.65
N MET A 80 11.97 5.53 -4.01
CA MET A 80 10.70 6.22 -4.24
C MET A 80 9.92 5.56 -5.36
N LYS A 81 10.61 5.13 -6.40
CA LYS A 81 9.98 4.45 -7.51
C LYS A 81 9.33 3.15 -7.06
N THR A 82 10.01 2.41 -6.20
CA THR A 82 9.47 1.18 -5.65
C THR A 82 8.22 1.46 -4.82
N VAL A 83 8.26 2.49 -3.99
CA VAL A 83 7.09 2.87 -3.19
C VAL A 83 5.91 3.19 -4.11
N MET A 84 6.17 3.97 -5.16
CA MET A 84 5.11 4.34 -6.09
C MET A 84 4.53 3.11 -6.80
N SER A 85 5.39 2.16 -7.16
CA SER A 85 4.93 0.93 -7.78
C SER A 85 4.03 0.12 -6.85
N ILE A 86 4.39 0.07 -5.58
CA ILE A 86 3.61 -0.66 -4.59
C ILE A 86 2.24 0.00 -4.43
N LEU A 87 2.20 1.32 -4.36
CA LEU A 87 0.91 2.02 -4.25
C LEU A 87 0.04 1.82 -5.48
N ALA A 88 0.66 1.81 -6.66
CA ALA A 88 -0.07 1.54 -7.88
C ALA A 88 -0.65 0.13 -7.87
N GLU A 89 0.10 -0.81 -7.35
CA GLU A 89 -0.35 -2.20 -7.26
C GLU A 89 -1.59 -2.30 -6.37
N VAL A 90 -1.55 -1.63 -5.22
CA VAL A 90 -2.71 -1.62 -4.33
C VAL A 90 -3.92 -1.06 -5.04
N TYR A 91 -3.74 0.05 -5.73
CA TYR A 91 -4.84 0.69 -6.41
C TYR A 91 -5.44 -0.23 -7.47
N ILE A 92 -4.59 -0.86 -8.26
CA ILE A 92 -5.05 -1.75 -9.31
C ILE A 92 -5.80 -2.94 -8.75
N LEU A 93 -5.26 -3.56 -7.70
CA LEU A 93 -5.84 -4.77 -7.17
C LEU A 93 -7.09 -4.53 -6.34
N ALA A 94 -7.10 -3.46 -5.57
CA ALA A 94 -8.21 -3.22 -4.66
C ALA A 94 -9.31 -2.37 -5.28
N VAL A 95 -8.92 -1.32 -5.99
CA VAL A 95 -9.89 -0.37 -6.55
C VAL A 95 -10.18 -0.68 -8.00
N GLY A 96 -9.13 -0.96 -8.77
CA GLY A 96 -9.28 -1.23 -10.18
C GLY A 96 -10.16 -2.43 -10.48
N ASN A 97 -10.05 -3.46 -9.64
CA ASN A 97 -10.87 -4.64 -9.83
C ASN A 97 -12.34 -4.35 -9.67
N ASP A 98 -12.65 -3.50 -8.73
CA ASP A 98 -14.04 -3.10 -8.50
C ASP A 98 -14.61 -2.43 -9.75
N ARG A 99 -13.81 -1.60 -10.36
CA ARG A 99 -14.25 -0.89 -11.56
C ARG A 99 -14.47 -1.82 -12.72
N LYS A 100 -13.63 -2.84 -12.80
CA LYS A 100 -13.74 -3.79 -13.90
C LYS A 100 -15.04 -4.55 -13.87
N GLU A 101 -15.57 -4.71 -12.70
CA GLU A 101 -16.82 -5.43 -12.53
C GLU A 101 -17.99 -4.69 -13.11
N ASN A 102 -17.86 -3.41 -13.25
CA ASN A 102 -18.93 -2.61 -13.78
C ASN A 102 -18.88 -2.53 -15.28
#